data_c1e0f0332c5065ec98c4acb374c51dc9
#
_entry.id   c1e0f0332c5065ec98c4acb374c51dc9
#
_cell.length_a   1.000
_cell.length_b   1.000
_cell.length_c   1.000
_cell.angle_alpha   90.00
_cell.angle_beta   90.00
_cell.angle_gamma   90.00
#
_symmetry.space_group_name_H-M   'P 1'
#
loop_
_entity.id
_entity.type
_entity.pdbx_description
1 polymer ?
#
loop_
_entity_poly.entity_id
_entity_poly.type
_entity_poly.pdbx_seq_one_letter_code
_entity_poly.pdbx_strand_id
1 'polypeptide(L)'
;IGGAAGTGEGMGLALATLADGRAWAKFEAICRMQGGLRTPPKASHVHALVAPLAGRVVHINNRKLARLAKLAGAPDIKQAGVLMKARLGEDVDRGQPLMEVHAASAAELAYALDYAARAGDIVFMRR
;
A
#
# COMPACT_ATOMS: atom_id res chain seq x y z
N ILE A 1 21.57 17.81 9.57
CA ILE A 1 21.09 16.48 9.91
C ILE A 1 22.23 15.77 10.60
N GLY A 2 22.07 15.56 11.92
CA GLY A 2 23.08 15.31 12.92
C GLY A 2 24.13 14.28 12.56
N GLY A 3 25.40 14.64 12.75
CA GLY A 3 26.59 13.84 12.61
C GLY A 3 26.66 12.60 13.51
N ALA A 4 25.66 11.73 13.43
CA ALA A 4 25.60 10.46 14.14
C ALA A 4 26.49 9.39 13.54
N ALA A 5 26.99 9.60 12.30
CA ALA A 5 27.86 8.68 11.58
C ALA A 5 28.80 9.45 10.64
N GLY A 6 29.99 8.94 10.44
CA GLY A 6 30.93 9.42 9.42
C GLY A 6 30.46 9.12 8.01
N THR A 7 31.14 9.73 7.02
CA THR A 7 30.83 9.48 5.59
C THR A 7 31.03 7.98 5.28
N GLY A 8 29.99 7.31 4.78
CA GLY A 8 30.01 5.87 4.47
C GLY A 8 29.54 4.94 5.60
N GLU A 9 29.48 5.39 6.85
CA GLU A 9 29.08 4.56 7.99
C GLU A 9 27.55 4.50 8.21
N GLY A 10 26.82 5.44 7.62
CA GLY A 10 25.38 5.63 7.88
C GLY A 10 24.51 4.39 7.59
N MET A 11 24.82 3.64 6.52
CA MET A 11 24.08 2.41 6.19
C MET A 11 24.28 1.33 7.26
N GLY A 12 25.52 1.10 7.70
CA GLY A 12 25.82 0.14 8.75
C GLY A 12 25.13 0.48 10.06
N LEU A 13 25.16 1.76 10.46
CA LEU A 13 24.46 2.24 11.67
C LEU A 13 22.95 2.07 11.55
N ALA A 14 22.37 2.36 10.40
CA ALA A 14 20.92 2.19 10.16
C ALA A 14 20.50 0.72 10.27
N LEU A 15 21.24 -0.18 9.62
CA LEU A 15 20.98 -1.62 9.68
C LEU A 15 21.13 -2.17 11.11
N ALA A 16 22.19 -1.78 11.83
CA ALA A 16 22.39 -2.16 13.22
C ALA A 16 21.23 -1.67 14.11
N THR A 17 20.79 -0.42 13.93
CA THR A 17 19.69 0.18 14.68
C THR A 17 18.35 -0.54 14.46
N LEU A 18 18.13 -1.06 13.26
CA LEU A 18 16.96 -1.90 12.95
C LEU A 18 17.11 -3.29 13.58
N ALA A 19 18.27 -3.92 13.44
CA ALA A 19 18.50 -5.28 13.88
C ALA A 19 18.49 -5.46 15.42
N ASP A 20 19.00 -4.47 16.17
CA ASP A 20 19.08 -4.51 17.64
C ASP A 20 17.82 -4.00 18.36
N GLY A 21 16.79 -3.59 17.59
CA GLY A 21 15.48 -3.17 18.13
C GLY A 21 15.41 -1.72 18.60
N ARG A 22 16.49 -0.95 18.55
CA ARG A 22 16.47 0.49 18.92
C ARG A 22 15.48 1.30 18.10
N ALA A 23 15.37 1.02 16.80
CA ALA A 23 14.40 1.67 15.93
C ALA A 23 12.96 1.38 16.38
N TRP A 24 12.65 0.13 16.71
CA TRP A 24 11.33 -0.27 17.21
C TRP A 24 10.99 0.40 18.53
N ALA A 25 11.91 0.37 19.49
CA ALA A 25 11.72 1.02 20.80
C ALA A 25 11.45 2.53 20.66
N LYS A 26 12.17 3.21 19.72
CA LYS A 26 11.95 4.62 19.44
C LYS A 26 10.57 4.86 18.80
N PHE A 27 10.17 4.02 17.84
CA PHE A 27 8.86 4.08 17.22
C PHE A 27 7.74 3.92 18.25
N GLU A 28 7.82 2.92 19.14
CA GLU A 28 6.85 2.74 20.22
C GLU A 28 6.77 3.94 21.16
N ALA A 29 7.92 4.53 21.49
CA ALA A 29 7.95 5.74 22.31
C ALA A 29 7.22 6.91 21.64
N ILE A 30 7.43 7.12 20.33
CA ILE A 30 6.72 8.12 19.55
C ILE A 30 5.20 7.84 19.54
N CYS A 31 4.81 6.59 19.29
CA CYS A 31 3.39 6.20 19.30
C CYS A 31 2.74 6.45 20.68
N ARG A 32 3.42 6.09 21.78
CA ARG A 32 2.91 6.36 23.15
C ARG A 32 2.68 7.85 23.39
N MET A 33 3.60 8.70 22.95
CA MET A 33 3.47 10.17 23.06
C MET A 33 2.31 10.72 22.25
N GLN A 34 1.94 10.05 21.14
CA GLN A 34 0.85 10.44 20.23
C GLN A 34 -0.49 9.74 20.53
N GLY A 35 -0.65 9.13 21.70
CA GLY A 35 -1.90 8.48 22.11
C GLY A 35 -1.95 6.95 21.92
N GLY A 36 -0.81 6.33 21.72
CA GLY A 36 -0.64 4.88 21.66
C GLY A 36 -0.70 4.26 20.28
N LEU A 37 -0.27 3.01 20.20
CA LEU A 37 -0.39 2.17 19.00
C LEU A 37 -1.84 1.67 18.92
N ARG A 38 -2.51 1.98 17.82
CA ARG A 38 -3.89 1.53 17.58
C ARG A 38 -3.88 0.36 16.61
N THR A 39 -4.73 -0.63 16.85
CA THR A 39 -5.00 -1.68 15.86
C THR A 39 -5.80 -1.05 14.72
N PRO A 40 -5.31 -1.08 13.46
CA PRO A 40 -6.07 -0.55 12.34
C PRO A 40 -7.40 -1.31 12.17
N PRO A 41 -8.53 -0.62 11.93
CA PRO A 41 -9.80 -1.27 11.67
C PRO A 41 -9.72 -2.04 10.35
N LYS A 42 -10.40 -3.18 10.28
CA LYS A 42 -10.50 -3.98 9.04
C LYS A 42 -11.74 -3.57 8.25
N ALA A 43 -11.60 -3.51 6.93
CA ALA A 43 -12.73 -3.32 6.03
C ALA A 43 -13.64 -4.55 6.04
N SER A 44 -14.95 -4.32 5.99
CA SER A 44 -15.95 -5.40 5.89
C SER A 44 -16.10 -5.95 4.47
N HIS A 45 -15.71 -5.17 3.47
CA HIS A 45 -15.81 -5.51 2.06
C HIS A 45 -14.43 -5.36 1.41
N VAL A 46 -13.92 -6.46 0.85
CA VAL A 46 -12.61 -6.51 0.18
C VAL A 46 -12.75 -7.22 -1.15
N HIS A 47 -12.15 -6.65 -2.21
CA HIS A 47 -12.11 -7.26 -3.53
C HIS A 47 -10.71 -7.17 -4.14
N ALA A 48 -10.21 -8.30 -4.66
CA ALA A 48 -8.94 -8.34 -5.34
C ALA A 48 -9.09 -8.02 -6.83
N LEU A 49 -8.33 -7.05 -7.32
CA LEU A 49 -8.13 -6.83 -8.75
C LEU A 49 -6.90 -7.64 -9.18
N VAL A 50 -7.13 -8.55 -10.12
CA VAL A 50 -6.11 -9.55 -10.51
C VAL A 50 -5.51 -9.23 -11.88
N ALA A 51 -4.33 -9.80 -12.15
CA ALA A 51 -3.65 -9.70 -13.43
C ALA A 51 -4.45 -10.42 -14.55
N PRO A 52 -4.82 -9.74 -15.64
CA PRO A 52 -5.54 -10.36 -16.76
C PRO A 52 -4.67 -11.30 -17.59
N LEU A 53 -3.35 -11.16 -17.51
CA LEU A 53 -2.34 -11.96 -18.19
C LEU A 53 -1.06 -12.06 -17.36
N ALA A 54 -0.18 -12.99 -17.65
CA ALA A 54 1.17 -13.03 -17.07
C ALA A 54 2.05 -11.96 -17.71
N GLY A 55 2.94 -11.33 -16.93
CA GLY A 55 3.86 -10.30 -17.41
C GLY A 55 4.50 -9.50 -16.30
N ARG A 56 5.33 -8.54 -16.70
CA ARG A 56 6.02 -7.63 -15.78
C ARG A 56 5.23 -6.34 -15.56
N VAL A 57 5.10 -5.91 -14.30
CA VAL A 57 4.53 -4.60 -13.95
C VAL A 57 5.50 -3.50 -14.36
N VAL A 58 5.14 -2.71 -15.37
CA VAL A 58 6.02 -1.67 -15.95
C VAL A 58 5.63 -0.26 -15.57
N HIS A 59 4.39 -0.03 -15.14
CA HIS A 59 3.93 1.27 -14.67
C HIS A 59 2.71 1.13 -13.76
N ILE A 60 2.60 2.01 -12.76
CA ILE A 60 1.43 2.15 -11.90
C ILE A 60 0.95 3.59 -11.97
N ASN A 61 -0.30 3.80 -12.39
CA ASN A 61 -0.89 5.13 -12.50
C ASN A 61 -1.40 5.60 -11.12
N ASN A 62 -0.57 6.39 -10.44
CA ASN A 62 -0.86 6.86 -9.08
C ASN A 62 -2.13 7.71 -8.99
N ARG A 63 -2.50 8.50 -10.04
CA ARG A 63 -3.72 9.29 -10.04
C ARG A 63 -4.97 8.42 -10.08
N LYS A 64 -4.98 7.40 -10.94
CA LYS A 64 -6.07 6.42 -11.01
C LYS A 64 -6.16 5.60 -9.72
N LEU A 65 -5.01 5.18 -9.16
CA LEU A 65 -4.93 4.46 -7.90
C LEU A 65 -5.50 5.29 -6.73
N ALA A 66 -5.12 6.56 -6.62
CA ALA A 66 -5.63 7.46 -5.59
C ALA A 66 -7.14 7.69 -5.75
N ARG A 67 -7.65 7.82 -6.99
CA ARG A 67 -9.08 7.95 -7.24
C ARG A 67 -9.85 6.68 -6.88
N LEU A 68 -9.31 5.51 -7.17
CA LEU A 68 -9.88 4.23 -6.76
C LEU A 68 -10.01 4.14 -5.23
N ALA A 69 -8.95 4.48 -4.50
CA ALA A 69 -8.95 4.52 -3.04
C ALA A 69 -9.99 5.51 -2.49
N LYS A 70 -10.11 6.69 -3.12
CA LYS A 70 -11.10 7.71 -2.73
C LYS A 70 -12.54 7.22 -2.92
N LEU A 71 -12.83 6.54 -4.01
CA LEU A 71 -14.16 5.97 -4.27
C LEU A 71 -14.50 4.82 -3.32
N ALA A 72 -13.50 4.11 -2.81
CA ALA A 72 -13.66 3.11 -1.77
C ALA A 72 -13.92 3.69 -0.36
N GLY A 73 -13.76 5.03 -0.18
CA GLY A 73 -14.03 5.75 1.06
C GLY A 73 -12.82 6.42 1.72
N ALA A 74 -11.61 6.25 1.20
CA ALA A 74 -10.43 6.92 1.76
C ALA A 74 -10.41 8.43 1.40
N PRO A 75 -9.86 9.30 2.24
CA PRO A 75 -9.23 9.04 3.54
C PRO A 75 -10.22 9.10 4.72
N ASP A 76 -11.50 9.45 4.48
CA ASP A 76 -12.46 9.73 5.55
C ASP A 76 -12.81 8.46 6.33
N ILE A 77 -12.90 7.34 5.64
CA ILE A 77 -13.15 6.01 6.22
C ILE A 77 -11.81 5.31 6.45
N LYS A 78 -11.42 5.15 7.72
CA LYS A 78 -10.07 4.68 8.11
C LYS A 78 -9.72 3.26 7.66
N GLN A 79 -10.71 2.40 7.45
CA GLN A 79 -10.54 1.03 6.95
C GLN A 79 -10.60 0.92 5.43
N ALA A 80 -10.98 2.01 4.72
CA ALA A 80 -11.10 2.01 3.27
C ALA A 80 -9.79 2.41 2.57
N GLY A 81 -9.58 1.89 1.37
CA GLY A 81 -8.41 2.21 0.57
C GLY A 81 -8.02 1.12 -0.40
N VAL A 82 -6.77 1.16 -0.85
CA VAL A 82 -6.19 0.16 -1.75
C VAL A 82 -4.89 -0.37 -1.15
N LEU A 83 -4.78 -1.69 -1.07
CA LEU A 83 -3.55 -2.39 -0.69
C LEU A 83 -2.90 -2.98 -1.94
N MET A 84 -1.73 -2.47 -2.31
CA MET A 84 -0.95 -3.01 -3.43
C MET A 84 -0.37 -4.38 -3.06
N LYS A 85 -0.54 -5.36 -3.95
CA LYS A 85 0.01 -6.72 -3.84
C LYS A 85 1.18 -6.93 -4.79
N ALA A 86 1.18 -6.26 -5.94
CA ALA A 86 2.28 -6.28 -6.90
C ALA A 86 3.06 -4.97 -6.88
N ARG A 87 4.36 -5.04 -7.16
CA ARG A 87 5.28 -3.90 -7.18
C ARG A 87 5.73 -3.59 -8.60
N LEU A 88 6.18 -2.35 -8.80
CA LEU A 88 6.84 -1.97 -10.05
C LEU A 88 8.07 -2.84 -10.31
N GLY A 89 8.17 -3.41 -11.51
CA GLY A 89 9.24 -4.32 -11.92
C GLY A 89 9.03 -5.79 -11.55
N GLU A 90 7.96 -6.13 -10.84
CA GLU A 90 7.62 -7.50 -10.45
C GLU A 90 7.01 -8.26 -11.63
N ASP A 91 7.41 -9.53 -11.77
CA ASP A 91 6.77 -10.47 -12.69
C ASP A 91 5.58 -11.11 -11.98
N VAL A 92 4.42 -11.11 -12.61
CA VAL A 92 3.16 -11.62 -12.07
C VAL A 92 2.52 -12.63 -13.01
N ASP A 93 1.85 -13.62 -12.45
CA ASP A 93 1.08 -14.60 -13.20
C ASP A 93 -0.34 -14.13 -13.48
N ARG A 94 -0.96 -14.71 -14.52
CA ARG A 94 -2.39 -14.49 -14.79
C ARG A 94 -3.23 -14.92 -13.58
N GLY A 95 -4.11 -14.03 -13.13
CA GLY A 95 -4.97 -14.26 -11.97
C GLY A 95 -4.31 -13.91 -10.63
N GLN A 96 -3.03 -13.57 -10.61
CA GLN A 96 -2.35 -13.10 -9.40
C GLN A 96 -2.93 -11.74 -8.96
N PRO A 97 -3.22 -11.52 -7.65
CA PRO A 97 -3.69 -10.25 -7.17
C PRO A 97 -2.67 -9.12 -7.40
N LEU A 98 -3.08 -8.06 -8.08
CA LEU A 98 -2.30 -6.83 -8.26
C LEU A 98 -2.54 -5.86 -7.11
N MET A 99 -3.77 -5.79 -6.62
CA MET A 99 -4.18 -4.97 -5.50
C MET A 99 -5.48 -5.48 -4.89
N GLU A 100 -5.75 -5.08 -3.64
CA GLU A 100 -7.03 -5.28 -2.96
C GLU A 100 -7.69 -3.93 -2.70
N VAL A 101 -8.97 -3.81 -3.06
CA VAL A 101 -9.81 -2.65 -2.75
C VAL A 101 -10.57 -2.96 -1.47
N HIS A 102 -10.42 -2.10 -0.47
CA HIS A 102 -11.03 -2.21 0.85
C HIS A 102 -12.08 -1.12 1.01
N ALA A 103 -13.32 -1.47 1.35
CA ALA A 103 -14.41 -0.53 1.57
C ALA A 103 -15.23 -0.87 2.83
N ALA A 104 -15.89 0.13 3.42
CA ALA A 104 -16.74 -0.07 4.59
C ALA A 104 -18.13 -0.57 4.22
N SER A 105 -18.58 -0.32 2.98
CA SER A 105 -19.89 -0.75 2.48
C SER A 105 -19.80 -1.40 1.10
N ALA A 106 -20.80 -2.21 0.78
CA ALA A 106 -20.94 -2.83 -0.54
C ALA A 106 -21.13 -1.78 -1.65
N ALA A 107 -21.81 -0.66 -1.36
CA ALA A 107 -22.02 0.42 -2.33
C ALA A 107 -20.72 1.12 -2.70
N GLU A 108 -19.90 1.48 -1.73
CA GLU A 108 -18.56 2.08 -1.96
C GLU A 108 -17.65 1.14 -2.73
N LEU A 109 -17.65 -0.15 -2.36
CA LEU A 109 -16.90 -1.16 -3.12
C LEU A 109 -17.38 -1.22 -4.58
N ALA A 110 -18.70 -1.26 -4.82
CA ALA A 110 -19.27 -1.30 -6.16
C ALA A 110 -18.87 -0.06 -6.99
N TYR A 111 -18.90 1.15 -6.42
CA TYR A 111 -18.44 2.37 -7.09
C TYR A 111 -16.96 2.32 -7.44
N ALA A 112 -16.13 1.84 -6.53
CA ALA A 112 -14.70 1.71 -6.75
C ALA A 112 -14.40 0.70 -7.89
N LEU A 113 -15.05 -0.45 -7.89
CA LEU A 113 -14.88 -1.49 -8.91
C LEU A 113 -15.40 -1.07 -10.29
N ASP A 114 -16.55 -0.38 -10.35
CA ASP A 114 -17.08 0.19 -11.59
C ASP A 114 -16.11 1.24 -12.19
N TYR A 115 -15.50 2.07 -11.35
CA TYR A 115 -14.44 2.96 -11.80
C TYR A 115 -13.23 2.18 -12.31
N ALA A 116 -12.76 1.15 -11.61
CA ALA A 116 -11.61 0.36 -12.04
C ALA A 116 -11.84 -0.29 -13.41
N ALA A 117 -13.06 -0.80 -13.65
CA ALA A 117 -13.45 -1.40 -14.94
C ALA A 117 -13.44 -0.40 -16.10
N ARG A 118 -13.82 0.87 -15.85
CA ARG A 118 -13.92 1.92 -16.89
C ARG A 118 -12.66 2.76 -17.07
N ALA A 119 -11.83 2.85 -16.04
CA ALA A 119 -10.65 3.72 -16.07
C ALA A 119 -9.53 3.21 -17.00
N GLY A 120 -9.64 2.00 -17.52
CA GLY A 120 -8.55 1.30 -18.19
C GLY A 120 -7.42 0.97 -17.20
N ASP A 121 -6.26 0.59 -17.70
CA ASP A 121 -5.17 0.09 -16.86
C ASP A 121 -4.77 1.09 -15.75
N ILE A 122 -4.86 0.63 -14.51
CA ILE A 122 -4.28 1.27 -13.34
C ILE A 122 -2.85 0.76 -13.14
N VAL A 123 -2.66 -0.55 -13.36
CA VAL A 123 -1.37 -1.23 -13.39
C VAL A 123 -1.13 -1.69 -14.82
N PHE A 124 -0.05 -1.22 -15.41
CA PHE A 124 0.35 -1.56 -16.77
C PHE A 124 1.34 -2.72 -16.72
N MET A 125 1.08 -3.72 -17.55
CA MET A 125 1.93 -4.90 -17.66
C MET A 125 2.44 -5.08 -19.09
N ARG A 126 3.66 -5.62 -19.21
CA ARG A 126 4.27 -6.02 -20.48
C ARG A 126 4.58 -7.52 -20.41
N ARG A 127 4.29 -8.21 -21.51
CA ARG A 127 4.74 -9.60 -21.74
C ARG A 127 6.23 -9.65 -21.96
#